data_c99e38b1e1b5699ba13bce726361ecfc
#
_entry.id   c99e38b1e1b5699ba13bce726361ecfc
#
_cell.length_a   1.000
_cell.length_b   1.000
_cell.length_c   1.000
_cell.angle_alpha   90.00
_cell.angle_beta   90.00
_cell.angle_gamma   90.00
#
_symmetry.space_group_name_H-M   'P 1'
#
loop_
_entity.id
_entity.type
_entity.pdbx_description
1 polymer ?
#
loop_
_entity_poly.entity_id
_entity_poly.type
_entity_poly.pdbx_seq_one_letter_code
_entity_poly.pdbx_strand_id
1 'polypeptide(L)'
;MEPSLIYKALSNETRQQILLWLKNPEKYFDEEPYLQQGISFQVGVCVGEIQLKTGLAQSVISSYLLTMKKAGLLESERIGKWTYYRRNEKTIQEFAEYVQKEL
;
A
#
# COMPACT_ATOMS: atom_id res chain seq x y z
N MET A 1 -9.50 2.65 -14.01
CA MET A 1 -9.30 3.58 -12.88
C MET A 1 -10.59 4.35 -12.61
N GLU A 2 -10.99 4.42 -11.35
CA GLU A 2 -12.14 5.21 -10.92
C GLU A 2 -11.66 6.34 -10.02
N PRO A 3 -11.59 7.58 -10.51
CA PRO A 3 -11.01 8.69 -9.75
C PRO A 3 -11.69 8.92 -8.39
N SER A 4 -13.00 8.76 -8.30
CA SER A 4 -13.71 9.00 -7.04
C SER A 4 -13.27 8.05 -5.93
N LEU A 5 -12.96 6.79 -6.25
CA LEU A 5 -12.44 5.83 -5.29
C LEU A 5 -11.05 6.22 -4.82
N ILE A 6 -10.24 6.77 -5.72
CA ILE A 6 -8.88 7.24 -5.38
C ILE A 6 -8.97 8.47 -4.48
N TYR A 7 -9.83 9.43 -4.80
CA TYR A 7 -10.03 10.60 -3.93
C TYR A 7 -10.43 10.18 -2.52
N LYS A 8 -11.36 9.24 -2.42
CA LYS A 8 -11.81 8.73 -1.12
C LYS A 8 -10.64 8.07 -0.36
N ALA A 9 -9.87 7.23 -1.05
CA ALA A 9 -8.74 6.55 -0.42
C ALA A 9 -7.69 7.54 0.06
N LEU A 10 -7.46 8.62 -0.67
CA LEU A 10 -6.45 9.63 -0.32
C LEU A 10 -6.96 10.69 0.66
N SER A 11 -8.22 10.65 1.06
CA SER A 11 -8.77 11.63 2.01
C SER A 11 -8.52 11.27 3.48
N ASN A 12 -7.42 10.58 3.75
CA ASN A 12 -7.05 10.14 5.09
C ASN A 12 -5.52 10.15 5.21
N GLU A 13 -5.01 10.83 6.24
CA GLU A 13 -3.57 11.00 6.41
C GLU A 13 -2.82 9.68 6.57
N THR A 14 -3.38 8.74 7.32
CA THR A 14 -2.74 7.43 7.52
C THR A 14 -2.64 6.67 6.20
N ARG A 15 -3.69 6.68 5.39
CA ARG A 15 -3.64 6.01 4.08
C ARG A 15 -2.64 6.68 3.14
N GLN A 16 -2.55 8.02 3.16
CA GLN A 16 -1.52 8.73 2.42
C GLN A 16 -0.13 8.30 2.88
N GLN A 17 0.06 8.20 4.18
CA GLN A 17 1.35 7.81 4.76
C GLN A 17 1.75 6.39 4.37
N ILE A 18 0.81 5.46 4.39
CA ILE A 18 1.07 4.08 3.94
C ILE A 18 1.56 4.06 2.49
N LEU A 19 0.92 4.85 1.63
CA LEU A 19 1.30 4.92 0.23
C LEU A 19 2.73 5.44 0.06
N LEU A 20 3.12 6.45 0.85
CA LEU A 20 4.49 6.97 0.85
C LEU A 20 5.49 5.91 1.32
N TRP A 21 5.18 5.19 2.40
CA TRP A 21 6.08 4.14 2.90
C TRP A 21 6.31 3.05 1.87
N LEU A 22 5.26 2.65 1.15
CA LEU A 22 5.34 1.58 0.17
C LEU A 22 6.01 1.99 -1.14
N LYS A 23 6.23 3.30 -1.35
CA LYS A 23 6.98 3.79 -2.50
C LYS A 23 8.47 3.43 -2.40
N ASN A 24 9.03 3.59 -1.21
CA ASN A 24 10.43 3.25 -0.94
C ASN A 24 10.47 2.45 0.37
N PRO A 25 10.01 1.19 0.34
CA PRO A 25 9.84 0.43 1.57
C PRO A 25 11.15 0.19 2.33
N GLU A 26 12.28 0.12 1.63
CA GLU A 26 13.60 -0.06 2.24
C GLU A 26 13.99 1.10 3.16
N LYS A 27 13.36 2.26 3.00
CA LYS A 27 13.59 3.43 3.85
C LYS A 27 12.89 3.34 5.20
N TYR A 28 11.81 2.56 5.26
CA TYR A 28 10.89 2.58 6.40
C TYR A 28 10.75 1.22 7.07
N PHE A 29 11.15 0.14 6.42
CA PHE A 29 11.03 -1.22 6.92
C PHE A 29 12.35 -1.95 6.74
N ASP A 30 12.60 -2.94 7.60
CA ASP A 30 13.78 -3.79 7.50
C ASP A 30 13.50 -4.94 6.53
N GLU A 31 14.27 -5.01 5.45
CA GLU A 31 14.12 -6.04 4.43
C GLU A 31 14.81 -7.36 4.80
N GLU A 32 15.75 -7.33 5.73
CA GLU A 32 16.56 -8.51 6.06
C GLU A 32 15.73 -9.74 6.42
N PRO A 33 14.70 -9.66 7.30
CA PRO A 33 13.87 -10.83 7.60
C PRO A 33 13.14 -11.38 6.38
N TYR A 34 12.80 -10.53 5.42
CA TYR A 34 12.12 -10.92 4.18
C TYR A 34 13.09 -11.69 3.27
N LEU A 35 14.31 -11.17 3.12
CA LEU A 35 15.33 -11.79 2.28
C LEU A 35 15.71 -13.18 2.82
N GLN A 36 15.73 -13.35 4.13
CA GLN A 36 15.98 -14.66 4.74
C GLN A 36 14.92 -15.68 4.38
N GLN A 37 13.71 -15.24 4.06
CA GLN A 37 12.62 -16.09 3.62
C GLN A 37 12.51 -16.19 2.10
N GLY A 38 13.45 -15.57 1.37
CA GLY A 38 13.44 -15.56 -0.09
C GLY A 38 12.41 -14.60 -0.68
N ILE A 39 11.99 -13.59 0.10
CA ILE A 39 11.00 -12.59 -0.31
C ILE A 39 11.69 -11.23 -0.40
N SER A 40 11.45 -10.49 -1.49
CA SER A 40 11.93 -9.12 -1.62
C SER A 40 10.77 -8.13 -1.42
N PHE A 41 11.11 -6.87 -1.21
CA PHE A 41 10.10 -5.79 -1.14
C PHE A 41 9.37 -5.56 -2.47
N GLN A 42 9.83 -6.18 -3.56
CA GLN A 42 9.05 -6.18 -4.81
C GLN A 42 7.74 -6.95 -4.67
N VAL A 43 7.70 -7.94 -3.79
CA VAL A 43 6.46 -8.64 -3.43
C VAL A 43 5.56 -7.72 -2.62
N GLY A 44 6.15 -6.97 -1.70
CA GLY A 44 5.44 -6.03 -0.85
C GLY A 44 5.87 -6.10 0.60
N VAL A 45 5.17 -5.34 1.43
CA VAL A 45 5.38 -5.28 2.88
C VAL A 45 4.25 -6.04 3.57
N CYS A 46 4.58 -6.84 4.56
CA CYS A 46 3.62 -7.63 5.32
C CYS A 46 2.66 -6.72 6.10
N VAL A 47 1.38 -7.08 6.11
CA VAL A 47 0.33 -6.33 6.80
C VAL A 47 0.67 -6.06 8.26
N GLY A 48 1.29 -7.03 8.96
CA GLY A 48 1.68 -6.86 10.37
C GLY A 48 2.70 -5.75 10.57
N GLU A 49 3.65 -5.62 9.64
CA GLU A 49 4.66 -4.55 9.69
C GLU A 49 4.02 -3.18 9.47
N ILE A 50 3.08 -3.10 8.54
CA ILE A 50 2.35 -1.85 8.29
C ILE A 50 1.56 -1.46 9.53
N GLN A 51 0.88 -2.43 10.15
CA GLN A 51 0.13 -2.21 11.38
C GLN A 51 1.02 -1.69 12.51
N LEU A 52 2.15 -2.34 12.74
CA LEU A 52 3.10 -1.93 13.78
C LEU A 52 3.56 -0.49 13.57
N LYS A 53 3.85 -0.13 12.33
CA LYS A 53 4.35 1.20 12.03
C LYS A 53 3.30 2.28 12.26
N THR A 54 2.02 1.99 11.99
CA THR A 54 0.93 2.96 12.23
C THR A 54 0.55 3.05 13.70
N GLY A 55 0.72 1.97 14.46
CA GLY A 55 0.25 1.88 15.84
C GLY A 55 -1.27 1.75 15.97
N LEU A 56 -1.98 1.56 14.88
CA LEU A 56 -3.44 1.44 14.89
C LEU A 56 -3.88 -0.02 15.06
N ALA A 57 -5.16 -0.22 15.39
CA ALA A 57 -5.73 -1.55 15.54
C ALA A 57 -5.73 -2.30 14.21
N GLN A 58 -5.61 -3.62 14.27
CA GLN A 58 -5.60 -4.48 13.08
C GLN A 58 -6.84 -4.27 12.20
N SER A 59 -8.02 -4.17 12.82
CA SER A 59 -9.27 -3.99 12.07
C SER A 59 -9.29 -2.68 11.29
N VAL A 60 -8.70 -1.62 11.85
CA VAL A 60 -8.59 -0.32 11.18
C VAL A 60 -7.65 -0.43 9.99
N ILE A 61 -6.47 -1.02 10.18
CA ILE A 61 -5.49 -1.17 9.11
C ILE A 61 -6.02 -2.07 7.99
N SER A 62 -6.67 -3.18 8.34
CA SER A 62 -7.28 -4.06 7.34
C SER A 62 -8.31 -3.31 6.49
N SER A 63 -9.12 -2.47 7.12
CA SER A 63 -10.11 -1.64 6.43
C SER A 63 -9.43 -0.62 5.50
N TYR A 64 -8.37 0.05 5.98
CA TYR A 64 -7.63 1.03 5.20
C TYR A 64 -6.97 0.40 3.97
N LEU A 65 -6.32 -0.75 4.16
CA LEU A 65 -5.66 -1.45 3.06
C LEU A 65 -6.68 -1.94 2.03
N LEU A 66 -7.84 -2.41 2.48
CA LEU A 66 -8.90 -2.83 1.58
C LEU A 66 -9.43 -1.64 0.75
N THR A 67 -9.63 -0.49 1.40
CA THR A 67 -10.06 0.73 0.70
C THR A 67 -9.06 1.12 -0.39
N MET A 68 -7.77 1.08 -0.07
CA MET A 68 -6.71 1.43 -1.02
C MET A 68 -6.61 0.39 -2.15
N LYS A 69 -6.81 -0.87 -1.84
CA LYS A 69 -6.79 -1.94 -2.85
C LYS A 69 -7.99 -1.81 -3.80
N LYS A 70 -9.19 -1.55 -3.27
CA LYS A 70 -10.38 -1.34 -4.09
C LYS A 70 -10.24 -0.12 -5.01
N ALA A 71 -9.53 0.90 -4.56
CA ALA A 71 -9.24 2.08 -5.38
C ALA A 71 -8.18 1.79 -6.46
N GLY A 72 -7.55 0.63 -6.43
CA GLY A 72 -6.50 0.26 -7.36
C GLY A 72 -5.12 0.81 -7.01
N LEU A 73 -4.97 1.49 -5.86
CA LEU A 73 -3.68 2.07 -5.46
C LEU A 73 -2.70 1.03 -4.94
N LEU A 74 -3.20 -0.06 -4.38
CA LEU A 74 -2.39 -1.16 -3.86
C LEU A 74 -2.77 -2.46 -4.52
N GLU A 75 -1.79 -3.34 -4.62
CA GLU A 75 -1.96 -4.75 -4.93
C GLU A 75 -1.56 -5.55 -3.72
N SER A 76 -2.07 -6.77 -3.60
CA SER A 76 -1.69 -7.67 -2.52
C SER A 76 -1.36 -9.05 -3.07
N GLU A 77 -0.52 -9.75 -2.32
CA GLU A 77 -0.13 -11.12 -2.64
C GLU A 77 -0.07 -11.91 -1.35
N ARG A 78 -0.67 -13.10 -1.35
CA ARG A 78 -0.62 -13.99 -0.19
C ARG A 78 0.44 -15.06 -0.41
N ILE A 79 1.37 -15.16 0.55
CA ILE A 79 2.40 -16.18 0.55
C ILE A 79 2.28 -16.90 1.90
N GLY A 80 1.88 -18.19 1.85
CA GLY A 80 1.57 -18.93 3.05
C GLY A 80 0.39 -18.30 3.78
N LYS A 81 0.56 -17.95 5.05
CA LYS A 81 -0.47 -17.33 5.87
C LYS A 81 -0.34 -15.80 5.98
N TRP A 82 0.63 -15.22 5.27
CA TRP A 82 0.92 -13.79 5.34
C TRP A 82 0.48 -13.09 4.07
N THR A 83 -0.08 -11.87 4.20
CA THR A 83 -0.46 -11.01 3.09
C THR A 83 0.51 -9.85 2.99
N TYR A 84 1.01 -9.62 1.78
CA TYR A 84 1.97 -8.55 1.47
C TYR A 84 1.30 -7.53 0.57
N TYR A 85 1.59 -6.26 0.80
CA TYR A 85 1.00 -5.15 0.04
C TYR A 85 2.09 -4.36 -0.65
N ARG A 86 1.83 -3.99 -1.89
CA ARG A 86 2.71 -3.13 -2.70
C ARG A 86 1.88 -2.11 -3.47
N ARG A 87 2.51 -1.04 -3.89
CA ARG A 87 1.85 -0.03 -4.72
C ARG A 87 1.56 -0.59 -6.11
N ASN A 88 0.43 -0.16 -6.67
CA ASN A 88 0.12 -0.41 -8.07
C ASN A 88 0.59 0.82 -8.86
N GLU A 89 1.82 0.77 -9.37
CA GLU A 89 2.43 1.92 -10.06
C GLU A 89 1.66 2.30 -11.32
N LYS A 90 1.07 1.34 -12.02
CA LYS A 90 0.30 1.61 -13.22
C LYS A 90 -0.91 2.50 -12.91
N THR A 91 -1.69 2.17 -11.91
CA THR A 91 -2.85 2.97 -11.51
C THR A 91 -2.43 4.34 -11.01
N ILE A 92 -1.35 4.40 -10.23
CA ILE A 92 -0.85 5.67 -9.71
C ILE A 92 -0.43 6.59 -10.85
N GLN A 93 0.24 6.05 -11.86
CA GLN A 93 0.63 6.82 -13.04
C GLN A 93 -0.59 7.29 -13.84
N GLU A 94 -1.59 6.43 -14.01
CA GLU A 94 -2.84 6.80 -14.69
C GLU A 94 -3.55 7.93 -13.95
N PHE A 95 -3.56 7.87 -12.62
CA PHE A 95 -4.17 8.91 -11.80
C PHE A 95 -3.42 10.23 -11.92
N ALA A 96 -2.09 10.20 -11.92
CA ALA A 96 -1.27 11.41 -12.09
C ALA A 96 -1.58 12.07 -13.43
N GLU A 97 -1.70 11.29 -14.49
CA GLU A 97 -2.07 11.80 -15.83
C GLU A 97 -3.48 12.37 -15.84
N TYR A 98 -4.41 11.69 -15.19
CA TYR A 98 -5.79 12.17 -15.06
C TYR A 98 -5.85 13.52 -14.36
N VAL A 99 -5.15 13.68 -13.24
CA VAL A 99 -5.09 14.94 -12.50
C VAL A 99 -4.55 16.06 -13.39
N GLN A 100 -3.51 15.77 -14.14
CA GLN A 100 -2.86 16.74 -15.00
C GLN A 100 -3.78 17.19 -16.14
N LYS A 101 -4.56 16.27 -16.72
CA LYS A 101 -5.43 16.55 -17.86
C LYS A 101 -6.79 17.15 -17.47
N GLU A 102 -7.38 16.66 -16.38
CA GLU A 102 -8.77 16.95 -16.04
C GLU A 102 -8.92 17.97 -14.91
N LEU A 103 -7.90 18.15 -14.12
CA LEU A 103 -7.92 19.12 -13.02
C LEU A 103 -6.91 20.24 -13.25
#